data_13f892463768b9289b43a07c18f155c6
#
_entry.id   13f892463768b9289b43a07c18f155c6
#
_cell.length_a   1.000
_cell.length_b   1.000
_cell.length_c   1.000
_cell.angle_alpha   90.00
_cell.angle_beta   90.00
_cell.angle_gamma   90.00
#
_symmetry.space_group_name_H-M   'P 1'
#
loop_
_entity.id
_entity.type
_entity.pdbx_description
1 polymer ?
#
loop_
_entity_poly.entity_id
_entity_poly.type
_entity_poly.pdbx_seq_one_letter_code
_entity_poly.pdbx_strand_id
1 'polypeptide(L)'
;AKNLASAFNNLGESLFKIQQNLDATISVEVPKINSLTEDIAALNKSIHANEPTTFSANDLRDKRDQKIKELSELIDLNFVDEQDGQISITLNDGTPLVLQSTAFSLDTSINGNNKSFLDIVVLDGAGNSTNITSSITGGTLKGYLDMRDTEVEDLRDKLDRLAAGFVQEFNKIHQQGFGIDGSTGNNFFSALTTTVLTNTNNTGSATLTATNGDPSEISIDKYEITITGSNSLSLTNLTTGASSGTFTFTSGSTFNLANGFAVTISGTPAVGDKFKLS
;
A
#
# COMPACT_ATOMS: atom_id res chain seq x y z
N ALA A 1 21.26 23.39 12.81
CA ALA A 1 21.18 21.96 12.49
C ALA A 1 20.08 21.27 13.30
N LYS A 2 20.12 21.28 14.65
CA LYS A 2 19.16 20.55 15.50
C LYS A 2 17.71 20.94 15.21
N ASN A 3 17.39 22.24 15.13
CA ASN A 3 16.03 22.72 14.87
C ASN A 3 15.52 22.30 13.48
N LEU A 4 16.38 22.27 12.46
CA LEU A 4 16.02 21.84 11.13
C LEU A 4 15.74 20.34 11.08
N ALA A 5 16.62 19.52 11.68
CA ALA A 5 16.40 18.08 11.81
C ALA A 5 15.09 17.77 12.55
N SER A 6 14.83 18.49 13.67
CA SER A 6 13.56 18.34 14.39
C SER A 6 12.35 18.74 13.55
N ALA A 7 12.46 19.77 12.70
CA ALA A 7 11.36 20.17 11.80
C ALA A 7 11.03 19.07 10.76
N PHE A 8 12.05 18.46 10.14
CA PHE A 8 11.85 17.32 9.22
C PHE A 8 11.19 16.13 9.93
N ASN A 9 11.70 15.75 11.11
CA ASN A 9 11.15 14.64 11.88
C ASN A 9 9.68 14.89 12.26
N ASN A 10 9.36 16.06 12.79
CA ASN A 10 8.00 16.42 13.19
C ASN A 10 7.03 16.40 12.00
N LEU A 11 7.49 16.83 10.82
CA LEU A 11 6.66 16.80 9.62
C LEU A 11 6.44 15.36 9.15
N GLY A 12 7.49 14.53 9.14
CA GLY A 12 7.39 13.10 8.82
C GLY A 12 6.44 12.35 9.76
N GLU A 13 6.55 12.60 11.07
CA GLU A 13 5.63 12.03 12.07
C GLU A 13 4.19 12.51 11.88
N SER A 14 3.99 13.79 11.53
CA SER A 14 2.67 14.33 11.28
C SER A 14 2.01 13.69 10.06
N LEU A 15 2.75 13.50 8.97
CA LEU A 15 2.27 12.80 7.78
C LEU A 15 1.92 11.32 8.09
N PHE A 16 2.77 10.63 8.85
CA PHE A 16 2.48 9.26 9.26
C PHE A 16 1.21 9.18 10.13
N LYS A 17 1.02 10.13 11.03
CA LYS A 17 -0.20 10.21 11.84
C LYS A 17 -1.46 10.44 10.99
N ILE A 18 -1.36 11.20 9.91
CA ILE A 18 -2.47 11.35 8.95
C ILE A 18 -2.79 9.99 8.31
N GLN A 19 -1.78 9.22 7.87
CA GLN A 19 -2.00 7.87 7.35
C GLN A 19 -2.68 6.95 8.37
N GLN A 20 -2.25 6.98 9.63
CA GLN A 20 -2.89 6.19 10.70
C GLN A 20 -4.35 6.60 10.94
N ASN A 21 -4.66 7.90 10.89
CA ASN A 21 -6.04 8.36 11.04
C ASN A 21 -6.92 7.92 9.86
N LEU A 22 -6.40 7.96 8.64
CA LEU A 22 -7.10 7.44 7.45
C LEU A 22 -7.34 5.93 7.57
N ASP A 23 -6.35 5.18 8.03
CA ASP A 23 -6.45 3.74 8.27
C ASP A 23 -7.55 3.41 9.29
N ALA A 24 -7.58 4.14 10.41
CA ALA A 24 -8.64 4.02 11.40
C ALA A 24 -10.02 4.38 10.82
N THR A 25 -10.10 5.38 9.93
CA THR A 25 -11.36 5.74 9.26
C THR A 25 -11.82 4.61 8.35
N ILE A 26 -10.93 3.99 7.57
CA ILE A 26 -11.24 2.83 6.72
C ILE A 26 -11.84 1.70 7.56
N SER A 27 -11.25 1.41 8.73
CA SER A 27 -11.76 0.36 9.63
C SER A 27 -13.17 0.64 10.18
N VAL A 28 -13.59 1.90 10.23
CA VAL A 28 -14.95 2.32 10.65
C VAL A 28 -15.94 2.31 9.48
N GLU A 29 -15.46 2.55 8.24
CA GLU A 29 -16.36 2.54 7.07
C GLU A 29 -16.76 1.13 6.64
N VAL A 30 -15.88 0.12 6.79
CA VAL A 30 -16.18 -1.28 6.41
C VAL A 30 -17.44 -1.83 7.11
N PRO A 31 -17.63 -1.71 8.43
CA PRO A 31 -18.88 -2.11 9.09
C PRO A 31 -20.14 -1.38 8.59
N LYS A 32 -20.03 -0.11 8.15
CA LYS A 32 -21.17 0.61 7.58
C LYS A 32 -21.60 0.01 6.25
N ILE A 33 -20.60 -0.33 5.40
CA ILE A 33 -20.87 -1.04 4.14
C ILE A 33 -21.56 -2.36 4.42
N ASN A 34 -21.09 -3.15 5.38
CA ASN A 34 -21.72 -4.41 5.78
C ASN A 34 -23.18 -4.22 6.22
N SER A 35 -23.44 -3.21 7.04
CA SER A 35 -24.82 -2.91 7.47
C SER A 35 -25.74 -2.58 6.28
N LEU A 36 -25.23 -1.82 5.29
CA LEU A 36 -25.99 -1.47 4.09
C LEU A 36 -26.25 -2.68 3.19
N THR A 37 -25.24 -3.54 2.99
CA THR A 37 -25.40 -4.77 2.19
C THR A 37 -26.36 -5.77 2.85
N GLU A 38 -26.33 -5.91 4.18
CA GLU A 38 -27.27 -6.71 4.95
C GLU A 38 -28.70 -6.16 4.85
N ASP A 39 -28.89 -4.83 4.99
CA ASP A 39 -30.18 -4.18 4.82
C ASP A 39 -30.75 -4.41 3.41
N ILE A 40 -29.92 -4.28 2.37
CA ILE A 40 -30.33 -4.51 0.99
C ILE A 40 -30.72 -5.98 0.77
N ALA A 41 -29.95 -6.94 1.28
CA ALA A 41 -30.27 -8.36 1.20
C ALA A 41 -31.60 -8.69 1.92
N ALA A 42 -31.84 -8.10 3.08
CA ALA A 42 -33.08 -8.26 3.82
C ALA A 42 -34.29 -7.65 3.07
N LEU A 43 -34.10 -6.48 2.44
CA LEU A 43 -35.13 -5.85 1.60
C LEU A 43 -35.40 -6.69 0.35
N ASN A 44 -34.40 -7.22 -0.32
CA ASN A 44 -34.55 -8.16 -1.43
C ASN A 44 -35.39 -9.36 -1.04
N LYS A 45 -35.07 -10.00 0.09
CA LYS A 45 -35.85 -11.12 0.64
C LYS A 45 -37.32 -10.74 0.88
N SER A 46 -37.56 -9.55 1.42
CA SER A 46 -38.91 -9.06 1.72
C SER A 46 -39.69 -8.73 0.45
N ILE A 47 -39.03 -8.17 -0.57
CA ILE A 47 -39.65 -7.88 -1.88
C ILE A 47 -40.03 -9.19 -2.54
N HIS A 48 -39.12 -10.15 -2.65
CA HIS A 48 -39.36 -11.46 -3.23
C HIS A 48 -40.55 -12.19 -2.55
N ALA A 49 -40.67 -12.10 -1.23
CA ALA A 49 -41.78 -12.74 -0.49
C ALA A 49 -43.15 -12.09 -0.73
N ASN A 50 -43.18 -10.79 -1.08
CA ASN A 50 -44.41 -10.02 -1.23
C ASN A 50 -44.89 -9.88 -2.70
N GLU A 51 -44.03 -10.10 -3.69
CA GLU A 51 -44.36 -9.94 -5.12
C GLU A 51 -45.41 -10.92 -5.70
N PRO A 52 -45.57 -12.17 -5.20
CA PRO A 52 -46.65 -13.06 -5.65
C PRO A 52 -48.05 -12.57 -5.24
N THR A 53 -48.15 -11.60 -4.35
CA THR A 53 -49.42 -10.99 -3.96
C THR A 53 -49.65 -9.71 -4.75
N THR A 54 -50.86 -9.45 -5.21
CA THR A 54 -51.34 -8.40 -6.12
C THR A 54 -50.96 -6.94 -5.77
N PHE A 55 -50.14 -6.70 -4.79
CA PHE A 55 -49.66 -5.38 -4.37
C PHE A 55 -48.14 -5.29 -4.64
N SER A 56 -47.75 -4.35 -5.47
CA SER A 56 -46.33 -4.08 -5.71
C SER A 56 -45.67 -3.60 -4.40
N ALA A 57 -44.50 -4.19 -4.07
CA ALA A 57 -43.72 -3.81 -2.89
C ALA A 57 -42.96 -2.49 -3.09
N ASN A 58 -43.60 -1.45 -3.68
CA ASN A 58 -42.93 -0.20 -4.06
C ASN A 58 -42.23 0.47 -2.87
N ASP A 59 -42.88 0.52 -1.71
CA ASP A 59 -42.28 1.11 -0.50
C ASP A 59 -40.99 0.37 -0.07
N LEU A 60 -40.89 -0.94 -0.31
CA LEU A 60 -39.71 -1.71 -0.02
C LEU A 60 -38.62 -1.47 -1.09
N ARG A 61 -39.01 -1.31 -2.35
CA ARG A 61 -38.12 -0.96 -3.43
C ARG A 61 -37.52 0.42 -3.24
N ASP A 62 -38.34 1.43 -2.89
CA ASP A 62 -37.89 2.79 -2.60
C ASP A 62 -36.84 2.81 -1.46
N LYS A 63 -37.11 2.05 -0.39
CA LYS A 63 -36.14 1.90 0.72
C LYS A 63 -34.84 1.22 0.27
N ARG A 64 -34.93 0.18 -0.57
CA ARG A 64 -33.76 -0.51 -1.11
C ARG A 64 -32.93 0.42 -1.99
N ASP A 65 -33.56 1.16 -2.87
CA ASP A 65 -32.92 2.10 -3.77
C ASP A 65 -32.21 3.22 -3.00
N GLN A 66 -32.79 3.68 -1.90
CA GLN A 66 -32.13 4.60 -0.98
C GLN A 66 -30.87 3.96 -0.35
N LYS A 67 -30.96 2.70 0.10
CA LYS A 67 -29.78 1.99 0.66
C LYS A 67 -28.69 1.74 -0.39
N ILE A 68 -29.08 1.43 -1.63
CA ILE A 68 -28.12 1.31 -2.74
C ILE A 68 -27.43 2.65 -3.00
N LYS A 69 -28.16 3.75 -2.97
CA LYS A 69 -27.59 5.08 -3.09
C LYS A 69 -26.60 5.39 -1.96
N GLU A 70 -26.97 5.13 -0.70
CA GLU A 70 -26.08 5.31 0.45
C GLU A 70 -24.81 4.44 0.31
N LEU A 71 -24.95 3.20 -0.16
CA LEU A 71 -23.81 2.30 -0.43
C LEU A 71 -22.90 2.83 -1.55
N SER A 72 -23.51 3.37 -2.63
CA SER A 72 -22.75 3.91 -3.76
C SER A 72 -21.93 5.16 -3.43
N GLU A 73 -22.27 5.88 -2.36
CA GLU A 73 -21.47 6.99 -1.85
C GLU A 73 -20.19 6.48 -1.14
N LEU A 74 -20.25 5.28 -0.55
CA LEU A 74 -19.13 4.68 0.18
C LEU A 74 -18.19 3.87 -0.70
N ILE A 75 -18.75 3.11 -1.65
CA ILE A 75 -18.00 2.20 -2.52
C ILE A 75 -18.65 2.18 -3.91
N ASP A 76 -17.83 2.08 -4.95
CA ASP A 76 -18.34 1.89 -6.31
C ASP A 76 -18.95 0.49 -6.48
N LEU A 77 -20.02 0.44 -7.23
CA LEU A 77 -20.80 -0.78 -7.39
C LEU A 77 -21.50 -0.86 -8.75
N ASN A 78 -21.73 -2.09 -9.19
CA ASN A 78 -22.64 -2.44 -10.26
C ASN A 78 -23.83 -3.20 -9.66
N PHE A 79 -25.00 -3.02 -10.22
CA PHE A 79 -26.17 -3.80 -9.82
C PHE A 79 -26.91 -4.37 -11.04
N VAL A 80 -27.50 -5.52 -10.84
CA VAL A 80 -28.31 -6.22 -11.85
C VAL A 80 -29.65 -6.57 -11.24
N ASP A 81 -30.74 -6.16 -11.92
CA ASP A 81 -32.09 -6.55 -11.56
C ASP A 81 -32.34 -8.01 -11.95
N GLU A 82 -32.75 -8.82 -10.98
CA GLU A 82 -33.16 -10.21 -11.21
C GLU A 82 -34.64 -10.28 -11.59
N GLN A 83 -35.02 -11.36 -12.28
CA GLN A 83 -36.41 -11.53 -12.76
C GLN A 83 -37.48 -11.65 -11.64
N ASP A 84 -37.03 -11.94 -10.42
CA ASP A 84 -37.86 -12.13 -9.24
C ASP A 84 -37.96 -10.88 -8.36
N GLY A 85 -37.56 -9.72 -8.91
CA GLY A 85 -37.63 -8.44 -8.21
C GLY A 85 -36.48 -8.18 -7.23
N GLN A 86 -35.55 -9.10 -7.08
CA GLN A 86 -34.33 -8.92 -6.29
C GLN A 86 -33.27 -8.16 -7.11
N ILE A 87 -32.26 -7.63 -6.44
CA ILE A 87 -31.09 -6.99 -7.05
C ILE A 87 -29.83 -7.68 -6.55
N SER A 88 -28.92 -8.02 -7.45
CA SER A 88 -27.56 -8.43 -7.12
C SER A 88 -26.61 -7.25 -7.27
N ILE A 89 -25.69 -7.07 -6.32
CA ILE A 89 -24.71 -5.99 -6.28
C ILE A 89 -23.30 -6.58 -6.25
N THR A 90 -22.45 -6.07 -7.14
CA THR A 90 -21.04 -6.46 -7.25
C THR A 90 -20.14 -5.22 -7.33
N LEU A 91 -18.86 -5.38 -7.02
CA LEU A 91 -17.82 -4.42 -7.42
C LEU A 91 -17.60 -4.47 -8.94
N ASN A 92 -16.81 -3.53 -9.47
CA ASN A 92 -16.53 -3.45 -10.90
C ASN A 92 -15.79 -4.67 -11.49
N ASP A 93 -15.07 -5.41 -10.66
CA ASP A 93 -14.38 -6.66 -11.04
C ASP A 93 -15.27 -7.92 -10.95
N GLY A 94 -16.54 -7.75 -10.55
CA GLY A 94 -17.50 -8.83 -10.36
C GLY A 94 -17.50 -9.44 -8.96
N THR A 95 -16.67 -8.95 -8.01
CA THR A 95 -16.71 -9.39 -6.61
C THR A 95 -18.09 -9.13 -6.00
N PRO A 96 -18.78 -10.13 -5.47
CA PRO A 96 -20.14 -9.96 -4.96
C PRO A 96 -20.14 -9.24 -3.62
N LEU A 97 -21.06 -8.27 -3.47
CA LEU A 97 -21.42 -7.64 -2.20
C LEU A 97 -22.80 -8.13 -1.72
N VAL A 98 -23.74 -8.27 -2.64
CA VAL A 98 -25.06 -8.86 -2.38
C VAL A 98 -25.43 -9.73 -3.58
N LEU A 99 -25.76 -10.99 -3.35
CA LEU A 99 -26.37 -11.88 -4.35
C LEU A 99 -27.77 -12.24 -3.89
N GLN A 100 -28.76 -11.68 -4.56
CA GLN A 100 -30.18 -11.84 -4.21
C GLN A 100 -30.42 -11.47 -2.73
N SER A 101 -30.72 -12.43 -1.87
CA SER A 101 -30.97 -12.22 -0.44
C SER A 101 -29.76 -12.57 0.46
N THR A 102 -28.58 -12.71 -0.10
CA THR A 102 -27.35 -13.04 0.62
C THR A 102 -26.36 -11.88 0.55
N ALA A 103 -25.96 -11.31 1.68
CA ALA A 103 -24.88 -10.34 1.79
C ALA A 103 -23.55 -11.05 2.02
N PHE A 104 -22.48 -10.51 1.43
CA PHE A 104 -21.09 -10.90 1.66
C PHE A 104 -20.43 -9.88 2.58
N SER A 105 -19.81 -10.36 3.64
CA SER A 105 -19.20 -9.48 4.63
C SER A 105 -17.81 -9.05 4.17
N LEU A 106 -17.54 -7.77 4.28
CA LEU A 106 -16.19 -7.21 4.20
C LEU A 106 -15.54 -7.21 5.59
N ASP A 107 -14.23 -7.35 5.61
CA ASP A 107 -13.41 -7.23 6.82
C ASP A 107 -12.10 -6.54 6.46
N THR A 108 -11.27 -6.29 7.46
CA THR A 108 -9.95 -5.69 7.28
C THR A 108 -8.86 -6.67 7.70
N SER A 109 -7.75 -6.68 6.97
CA SER A 109 -6.59 -7.52 7.25
C SER A 109 -5.31 -6.69 7.22
N ILE A 110 -4.40 -6.95 8.18
CA ILE A 110 -3.12 -6.23 8.24
C ILE A 110 -2.23 -6.62 7.06
N ASN A 111 -1.77 -5.61 6.30
CA ASN A 111 -0.81 -5.79 5.22
C ASN A 111 0.61 -5.43 5.69
N GLY A 112 1.43 -6.44 5.96
CA GLY A 112 2.84 -6.26 6.36
C GLY A 112 3.71 -5.58 5.30
N ASN A 113 3.31 -5.60 4.02
CA ASN A 113 4.03 -4.93 2.93
C ASN A 113 3.64 -3.45 2.78
N ASN A 114 2.57 -3.02 3.45
CA ASN A 114 2.08 -1.64 3.45
C ASN A 114 2.12 -1.04 4.87
N LYS A 115 3.29 -1.02 5.50
CA LYS A 115 3.51 -0.42 6.85
C LYS A 115 2.54 -0.93 7.92
N SER A 116 2.01 -2.13 7.75
CA SER A 116 0.96 -2.75 8.57
C SER A 116 -0.38 -2.00 8.55
N PHE A 117 -0.65 -1.19 7.52
CA PHE A 117 -1.98 -0.66 7.27
C PHE A 117 -2.94 -1.75 6.82
N LEU A 118 -4.24 -1.47 6.95
CA LEU A 118 -5.30 -2.42 6.67
C LEU A 118 -5.58 -2.52 5.17
N ASP A 119 -5.63 -3.75 4.68
CA ASP A 119 -6.26 -4.09 3.41
C ASP A 119 -7.72 -4.47 3.65
N ILE A 120 -8.56 -4.31 2.65
CA ILE A 120 -9.95 -4.72 2.68
C ILE A 120 -10.07 -6.11 2.06
N VAL A 121 -10.75 -6.99 2.75
CA VAL A 121 -10.99 -8.37 2.33
C VAL A 121 -12.48 -8.66 2.29
N VAL A 122 -12.91 -9.51 1.37
CA VAL A 122 -14.25 -10.13 1.38
C VAL A 122 -14.14 -11.51 1.99
N LEU A 123 -15.10 -11.85 2.86
CA LEU A 123 -15.19 -13.18 3.48
C LEU A 123 -16.16 -14.05 2.68
N ASP A 124 -15.74 -15.26 2.34
CA ASP A 124 -16.63 -16.27 1.80
C ASP A 124 -17.42 -16.97 2.92
N GLY A 125 -18.44 -17.75 2.56
CA GLY A 125 -19.27 -18.51 3.52
C GLY A 125 -18.51 -19.59 4.29
N ALA A 126 -17.25 -19.89 3.92
CA ALA A 126 -16.36 -20.82 4.62
C ALA A 126 -15.34 -20.09 5.54
N GLY A 127 -15.36 -18.77 5.55
CA GLY A 127 -14.47 -17.94 6.35
C GLY A 127 -13.11 -17.69 5.70
N ASN A 128 -12.92 -18.02 4.40
CA ASN A 128 -11.72 -17.61 3.69
C ASN A 128 -11.83 -16.14 3.31
N SER A 129 -10.69 -15.43 3.38
CA SER A 129 -10.61 -14.01 3.01
C SER A 129 -9.92 -13.84 1.66
N THR A 130 -10.48 -13.00 0.82
CA THR A 130 -9.87 -12.56 -0.45
C THR A 130 -9.64 -11.06 -0.40
N ASN A 131 -8.41 -10.62 -0.68
CA ASN A 131 -8.08 -9.20 -0.73
C ASN A 131 -8.75 -8.54 -1.94
N ILE A 132 -9.52 -7.49 -1.68
CA ILE A 132 -10.26 -6.71 -2.68
C ILE A 132 -9.87 -5.23 -2.67
N THR A 133 -8.82 -4.83 -1.96
CA THR A 133 -8.41 -3.42 -1.84
C THR A 133 -8.21 -2.77 -3.21
N SER A 134 -7.62 -3.49 -4.17
CA SER A 134 -7.39 -3.02 -5.53
C SER A 134 -8.65 -3.03 -6.41
N SER A 135 -9.68 -3.76 -6.01
CA SER A 135 -10.97 -3.85 -6.72
C SER A 135 -11.88 -2.66 -6.42
N ILE A 136 -11.57 -1.91 -5.36
CA ILE A 136 -12.30 -0.70 -4.96
C ILE A 136 -11.77 0.46 -5.82
N THR A 137 -12.57 0.90 -6.79
CA THR A 137 -12.17 1.91 -7.78
C THR A 137 -12.88 3.24 -7.62
N GLY A 138 -13.85 3.35 -6.70
CA GLY A 138 -14.60 4.58 -6.45
C GLY A 138 -15.24 4.64 -5.06
N GLY A 139 -15.98 5.73 -4.84
CA GLY A 139 -16.61 6.03 -3.54
C GLY A 139 -15.65 6.66 -2.53
N THR A 140 -16.20 6.99 -1.36
CA THR A 140 -15.44 7.63 -0.27
C THR A 140 -14.32 6.74 0.24
N LEU A 141 -14.54 5.41 0.26
CA LEU A 141 -13.55 4.44 0.71
C LEU A 141 -12.30 4.45 -0.18
N LYS A 142 -12.48 4.53 -1.52
CA LYS A 142 -11.36 4.70 -2.45
C LYS A 142 -10.59 5.99 -2.18
N GLY A 143 -11.29 7.08 -1.91
CA GLY A 143 -10.67 8.36 -1.56
C GLY A 143 -9.76 8.23 -0.32
N TYR A 144 -10.18 7.50 0.72
CA TYR A 144 -9.34 7.27 1.91
C TYR A 144 -8.14 6.37 1.60
N LEU A 145 -8.33 5.31 0.79
CA LEU A 145 -7.23 4.45 0.35
C LEU A 145 -6.19 5.23 -0.45
N ASP A 146 -6.61 6.03 -1.42
CA ASP A 146 -5.70 6.83 -2.25
C ASP A 146 -4.95 7.89 -1.43
N MET A 147 -5.65 8.59 -0.54
CA MET A 147 -4.99 9.54 0.35
C MET A 147 -3.96 8.87 1.25
N ARG A 148 -4.26 7.68 1.82
CA ARG A 148 -3.36 6.95 2.70
C ARG A 148 -2.15 6.38 1.95
N ASP A 149 -2.40 5.70 0.83
CA ASP A 149 -1.41 4.84 0.17
C ASP A 149 -0.67 5.54 -0.97
N THR A 150 -1.22 6.64 -1.49
CA THR A 150 -0.63 7.37 -2.62
C THR A 150 -0.25 8.79 -2.23
N GLU A 151 -1.23 9.66 -1.91
CA GLU A 151 -0.98 11.09 -1.77
C GLU A 151 -0.09 11.44 -0.57
N VAL A 152 -0.41 10.90 0.61
CA VAL A 152 0.39 11.15 1.82
C VAL A 152 1.73 10.44 1.73
N GLU A 153 1.78 9.24 1.12
CA GLU A 153 3.03 8.54 0.88
C GLU A 153 3.96 9.31 -0.05
N ASP A 154 3.43 9.85 -1.15
CA ASP A 154 4.17 10.71 -2.07
C ASP A 154 4.75 11.97 -1.38
N LEU A 155 3.96 12.57 -0.47
CA LEU A 155 4.45 13.73 0.31
C LEU A 155 5.59 13.33 1.25
N ARG A 156 5.50 12.17 1.89
CA ARG A 156 6.55 11.64 2.74
C ARG A 156 7.82 11.34 1.94
N ASP A 157 7.68 10.73 0.78
CA ASP A 157 8.79 10.45 -0.11
C ASP A 157 9.50 11.72 -0.59
N LYS A 158 8.73 12.76 -0.92
CA LYS A 158 9.28 14.07 -1.29
C LYS A 158 10.02 14.73 -0.13
N LEU A 159 9.47 14.60 1.10
CA LEU A 159 10.09 15.12 2.32
C LEU A 159 11.41 14.38 2.62
N ASP A 160 11.43 13.06 2.53
CA ASP A 160 12.60 12.23 2.78
C ASP A 160 13.70 12.52 1.76
N ARG A 161 13.34 12.66 0.47
CA ARG A 161 14.29 13.06 -0.59
C ARG A 161 14.86 14.45 -0.37
N LEU A 162 14.04 15.41 0.07
CA LEU A 162 14.52 16.76 0.39
C LEU A 162 15.51 16.74 1.55
N ALA A 163 15.19 15.99 2.61
CA ALA A 163 16.07 15.83 3.77
C ALA A 163 17.38 15.13 3.39
N ALA A 164 17.31 14.04 2.64
CA ALA A 164 18.47 13.28 2.19
C ALA A 164 19.37 14.12 1.27
N GLY A 165 18.81 14.82 0.28
CA GLY A 165 19.56 15.71 -0.60
C GLY A 165 20.24 16.85 0.17
N PHE A 166 19.55 17.42 1.17
CA PHE A 166 20.13 18.44 2.04
C PHE A 166 21.32 17.90 2.85
N VAL A 167 21.19 16.72 3.47
CA VAL A 167 22.27 16.06 4.21
C VAL A 167 23.46 15.78 3.32
N GLN A 168 23.24 15.27 2.11
CA GLN A 168 24.27 14.89 1.16
C GLN A 168 25.06 16.12 0.69
N GLU A 169 24.40 17.16 0.22
CA GLU A 169 25.07 18.37 -0.27
C GLU A 169 25.77 19.15 0.86
N PHE A 170 25.17 19.20 2.04
CA PHE A 170 25.78 19.86 3.18
C PHE A 170 27.05 19.12 3.64
N ASN A 171 27.01 17.79 3.75
CA ASN A 171 28.19 17.00 4.10
C ASN A 171 29.29 17.14 3.06
N LYS A 172 28.97 17.13 1.78
CA LYS A 172 29.91 17.35 0.69
C LYS A 172 30.68 18.67 0.80
N ILE A 173 29.99 19.75 1.15
CA ILE A 173 30.63 21.05 1.39
C ILE A 173 31.44 21.02 2.69
N HIS A 174 30.90 20.45 3.77
CA HIS A 174 31.55 20.40 5.07
C HIS A 174 32.87 19.60 5.06
N GLN A 175 32.92 18.50 4.29
CA GLN A 175 34.13 17.67 4.12
C GLN A 175 35.29 18.42 3.48
N GLN A 176 35.03 19.50 2.72
CA GLN A 176 36.08 20.35 2.12
C GLN A 176 36.64 21.38 3.10
N GLY A 177 36.01 21.56 4.25
CA GLY A 177 36.45 22.46 5.30
C GLY A 177 37.52 21.85 6.20
N PHE A 178 38.17 22.71 7.00
CA PHE A 178 39.08 22.31 8.04
C PHE A 178 38.53 22.62 9.42
N GLY A 179 38.61 21.65 10.33
CA GLY A 179 38.31 21.87 11.74
C GLY A 179 39.38 22.76 12.41
N ILE A 180 39.04 23.33 13.57
CA ILE A 180 40.00 24.11 14.38
C ILE A 180 41.20 23.26 14.81
N ASP A 181 41.02 21.95 14.91
CA ASP A 181 42.04 20.94 15.20
C ASP A 181 42.84 20.48 13.96
N GLY A 182 42.57 21.06 12.79
CA GLY A 182 43.19 20.70 11.53
C GLY A 182 42.59 19.46 10.85
N SER A 183 41.53 18.87 11.41
CA SER A 183 40.85 17.75 10.77
C SER A 183 40.08 18.20 9.52
N THR A 184 39.97 17.31 8.54
CA THR A 184 39.19 17.52 7.29
C THR A 184 38.47 16.23 6.91
N GLY A 185 37.53 16.29 5.98
CA GLY A 185 36.78 15.12 5.50
C GLY A 185 35.65 14.65 6.42
N ASN A 186 35.36 15.40 7.49
CA ASN A 186 34.31 15.03 8.45
C ASN A 186 32.92 15.39 7.94
N ASN A 187 31.95 14.52 8.25
CA ASN A 187 30.52 14.81 8.03
C ASN A 187 29.99 15.73 9.14
N PHE A 188 29.12 16.65 8.77
CA PHE A 188 28.37 17.47 9.73
C PHE A 188 27.09 16.74 10.21
N PHE A 189 26.36 16.12 9.30
CA PHE A 189 25.24 15.22 9.61
C PHE A 189 25.72 13.77 9.52
N SER A 190 25.09 12.87 10.26
CA SER A 190 25.34 11.43 10.11
C SER A 190 25.16 11.01 8.65
N ALA A 191 26.02 10.11 8.20
CA ALA A 191 25.86 9.55 6.85
C ALA A 191 24.50 8.89 6.70
N LEU A 192 23.91 9.02 5.51
CA LEU A 192 22.67 8.30 5.17
C LEU A 192 22.96 6.80 5.21
N THR A 193 22.02 6.04 5.71
CA THR A 193 22.08 4.57 5.75
C THR A 193 21.01 3.99 4.85
N THR A 194 21.35 2.97 4.09
CA THR A 194 20.38 2.24 3.27
C THR A 194 19.60 1.27 4.13
N THR A 195 18.28 1.30 4.02
CA THR A 195 17.39 0.33 4.64
C THR A 195 16.90 -0.70 3.64
N VAL A 196 16.69 -1.94 4.12
CA VAL A 196 16.16 -3.04 3.31
C VAL A 196 14.84 -3.50 3.92
N LEU A 197 13.78 -3.48 3.13
CA LEU A 197 12.49 -4.05 3.49
C LEU A 197 12.24 -5.33 2.68
N THR A 198 12.20 -6.46 3.37
CA THR A 198 11.87 -7.75 2.77
C THR A 198 10.36 -7.88 2.58
N ASN A 199 9.93 -8.31 1.39
CA ASN A 199 8.51 -8.55 1.13
C ASN A 199 8.03 -9.78 1.92
N THR A 200 6.91 -9.66 2.62
CA THR A 200 6.34 -10.74 3.45
C THR A 200 5.80 -11.92 2.62
N ASN A 201 5.58 -11.73 1.32
CA ASN A 201 5.15 -12.78 0.39
C ASN A 201 6.32 -13.54 -0.24
N ASN A 202 7.57 -13.24 0.15
CA ASN A 202 8.73 -13.99 -0.32
C ASN A 202 8.61 -15.45 0.13
N THR A 203 8.91 -16.36 -0.78
CA THR A 203 8.83 -17.81 -0.54
C THR A 203 10.20 -18.45 -0.30
N GLY A 204 11.28 -17.77 -0.72
CA GLY A 204 12.64 -18.17 -0.42
C GLY A 204 13.07 -17.80 1.00
N SER A 205 14.21 -18.34 1.43
CA SER A 205 14.86 -18.02 2.71
C SER A 205 15.98 -16.97 2.58
N ALA A 206 16.01 -16.25 1.45
CA ALA A 206 17.06 -15.28 1.20
C ALA A 206 16.91 -14.06 2.13
N THR A 207 18.06 -13.59 2.61
CA THR A 207 18.19 -12.30 3.29
C THR A 207 19.04 -11.38 2.41
N LEU A 208 18.65 -10.12 2.34
CA LEU A 208 19.40 -9.09 1.65
C LEU A 208 19.90 -8.06 2.65
N THR A 209 21.18 -7.75 2.59
CA THR A 209 21.77 -6.61 3.30
C THR A 209 22.27 -5.61 2.28
N ALA A 210 22.14 -4.33 2.55
CA ALA A 210 22.64 -3.26 1.70
C ALA A 210 23.47 -2.29 2.53
N THR A 211 24.52 -1.80 1.92
CA THR A 211 25.38 -0.77 2.47
C THR A 211 25.66 0.28 1.40
N ASN A 212 26.09 1.45 1.83
CA ASN A 212 26.52 2.49 0.93
C ASN A 212 27.88 2.09 0.34
N GLY A 213 27.91 1.72 -0.93
CA GLY A 213 29.14 1.35 -1.62
C GLY A 213 30.00 2.59 -1.91
N ASP A 214 29.47 3.56 -2.66
CA ASP A 214 30.10 4.86 -2.91
C ASP A 214 29.19 5.98 -2.40
N PRO A 215 29.57 6.67 -1.31
CA PRO A 215 28.76 7.76 -0.75
C PRO A 215 28.51 8.92 -1.71
N SER A 216 29.36 9.11 -2.73
CA SER A 216 29.20 10.18 -3.73
C SER A 216 28.19 9.86 -4.82
N GLU A 217 27.86 8.58 -5.01
CA GLU A 217 26.94 8.07 -6.03
C GLU A 217 25.60 7.60 -5.47
N ILE A 218 25.38 7.68 -4.14
CA ILE A 218 24.15 7.20 -3.53
C ILE A 218 22.96 7.97 -4.08
N SER A 219 22.10 7.23 -4.75
CA SER A 219 20.80 7.75 -5.15
C SER A 219 19.87 7.81 -3.94
N ILE A 220 19.14 8.92 -3.82
CA ILE A 220 18.07 9.11 -2.83
C ILE A 220 16.74 8.54 -3.30
N ASP A 221 16.73 7.79 -4.40
CA ASP A 221 15.54 7.12 -4.93
C ASP A 221 15.30 5.78 -4.21
N LYS A 222 14.07 5.33 -4.25
CA LYS A 222 13.68 3.99 -3.78
C LYS A 222 13.83 2.96 -4.90
N TYR A 223 14.29 1.78 -4.57
CA TYR A 223 14.49 0.69 -5.52
C TYR A 223 13.79 -0.58 -5.06
N GLU A 224 13.35 -1.40 -6.02
CA GLU A 224 12.92 -2.76 -5.78
C GLU A 224 13.87 -3.73 -6.50
N ILE A 225 14.42 -4.67 -5.73
CA ILE A 225 15.14 -5.83 -6.26
C ILE A 225 14.13 -6.96 -6.38
N THR A 226 14.04 -7.57 -7.58
CA THR A 226 13.25 -8.78 -7.80
C THR A 226 14.18 -9.90 -8.24
N ILE A 227 14.12 -11.05 -7.58
CA ILE A 227 14.86 -12.26 -7.94
C ILE A 227 14.26 -12.84 -9.22
N THR A 228 15.07 -12.94 -10.27
CA THR A 228 14.66 -13.45 -11.60
C THR A 228 15.17 -14.84 -11.90
N GLY A 229 16.11 -15.35 -11.10
CA GLY A 229 16.68 -16.69 -11.23
C GLY A 229 17.54 -17.04 -9.99
N SER A 230 18.11 -18.23 -9.94
CA SER A 230 18.89 -18.70 -8.79
C SER A 230 20.06 -17.76 -8.42
N ASN A 231 20.65 -17.09 -9.42
CA ASN A 231 21.78 -16.18 -9.28
C ASN A 231 21.57 -14.88 -10.07
N SER A 232 20.33 -14.51 -10.36
CA SER A 232 20.01 -13.29 -11.12
C SER A 232 18.89 -12.50 -10.46
N LEU A 233 18.98 -11.20 -10.60
CA LEU A 233 17.98 -10.25 -10.12
C LEU A 233 17.77 -9.11 -11.12
N SER A 234 16.64 -8.44 -11.03
CA SER A 234 16.38 -7.16 -11.67
C SER A 234 16.28 -6.05 -10.63
N LEU A 235 16.67 -4.84 -11.02
CA LEU A 235 16.54 -3.65 -10.19
C LEU A 235 15.60 -2.67 -10.88
N THR A 236 14.56 -2.25 -10.16
CA THR A 236 13.60 -1.25 -10.62
C THR A 236 13.67 -0.03 -9.72
N ASN A 237 13.83 1.15 -10.29
CA ASN A 237 13.71 2.41 -9.58
C ASN A 237 12.22 2.71 -9.37
N LEU A 238 11.75 2.66 -8.13
CA LEU A 238 10.34 2.89 -7.78
C LEU A 238 9.93 4.37 -7.89
N THR A 239 10.91 5.27 -7.87
CA THR A 239 10.67 6.71 -7.99
C THR A 239 10.40 7.14 -9.43
N THR A 240 11.13 6.55 -10.38
CA THR A 240 11.06 6.91 -11.81
C THR A 240 10.36 5.86 -12.67
N GLY A 241 10.16 4.64 -12.14
CA GLY A 241 9.66 3.48 -12.89
C GLY A 241 10.71 2.84 -13.81
N ALA A 242 11.94 3.34 -13.83
CA ALA A 242 12.97 2.82 -14.72
C ALA A 242 13.52 1.47 -14.22
N SER A 243 13.69 0.51 -15.14
CA SER A 243 14.39 -0.75 -14.88
C SER A 243 15.85 -0.63 -15.27
N SER A 244 16.75 -1.05 -14.37
CA SER A 244 18.21 -1.00 -14.58
C SER A 244 18.78 -2.31 -15.15
N GLY A 245 17.95 -3.17 -15.72
CA GLY A 245 18.38 -4.44 -16.33
C GLY A 245 18.56 -5.59 -15.33
N THR A 246 19.27 -6.63 -15.78
CA THR A 246 19.52 -7.84 -14.98
C THR A 246 20.95 -7.86 -14.45
N PHE A 247 21.08 -8.17 -13.17
CA PHE A 247 22.36 -8.35 -12.49
C PHE A 247 22.54 -9.81 -12.11
N THR A 248 23.79 -10.28 -12.13
CA THR A 248 24.16 -11.60 -11.59
C THR A 248 24.83 -11.43 -10.24
N PHE A 249 24.57 -12.35 -9.32
CA PHE A 249 25.18 -12.35 -7.99
C PHE A 249 25.69 -13.74 -7.60
N THR A 250 26.60 -13.77 -6.64
CA THR A 250 27.01 -15.01 -5.96
C THR A 250 26.51 -14.93 -4.52
N SER A 251 25.80 -15.97 -4.06
CA SER A 251 25.27 -15.99 -2.68
C SER A 251 26.39 -15.79 -1.66
N GLY A 252 26.16 -14.90 -0.71
CA GLY A 252 27.12 -14.52 0.34
C GLY A 252 28.21 -13.53 -0.10
N SER A 253 28.29 -13.16 -1.37
CA SER A 253 29.26 -12.16 -1.86
C SER A 253 28.59 -10.79 -2.02
N THR A 254 29.33 -9.75 -1.68
CA THR A 254 28.90 -8.36 -1.90
C THR A 254 29.17 -7.96 -3.34
N PHE A 255 28.21 -7.30 -3.98
CA PHE A 255 28.37 -6.72 -5.31
C PHE A 255 27.73 -5.33 -5.37
N ASN A 256 28.25 -4.48 -6.25
CA ASN A 256 27.73 -3.13 -6.41
C ASN A 256 26.60 -3.12 -7.42
N LEU A 257 25.49 -2.50 -7.03
CA LEU A 257 24.44 -2.09 -7.95
C LEU A 257 24.80 -0.76 -8.60
N ALA A 258 24.31 -0.52 -9.80
CA ALA A 258 24.29 0.83 -10.35
C ALA A 258 23.56 1.73 -9.33
N ASN A 259 24.08 2.91 -9.02
CA ASN A 259 23.55 3.91 -8.08
C ASN A 259 24.14 3.87 -6.64
N GLY A 260 25.34 3.36 -6.47
CA GLY A 260 26.11 3.50 -5.23
C GLY A 260 25.74 2.54 -4.10
N PHE A 261 24.83 1.59 -4.32
CA PHE A 261 24.50 0.56 -3.33
C PHE A 261 25.40 -0.67 -3.48
N ALA A 262 25.94 -1.15 -2.38
CA ALA A 262 26.58 -2.45 -2.27
C ALA A 262 25.64 -3.42 -1.56
N VAL A 263 25.28 -4.52 -2.19
CA VAL A 263 24.32 -5.49 -1.66
C VAL A 263 24.93 -6.88 -1.51
N THR A 264 24.48 -7.59 -0.50
CA THR A 264 24.82 -9.00 -0.27
C THR A 264 23.53 -9.79 -0.13
N ILE A 265 23.36 -10.83 -0.93
CA ILE A 265 22.23 -11.76 -0.83
C ILE A 265 22.76 -13.07 -0.25
N SER A 266 22.19 -13.52 0.87
CA SER A 266 22.54 -14.76 1.56
C SER A 266 21.32 -15.65 1.67
N GLY A 267 21.53 -16.97 1.86
CA GLY A 267 20.44 -17.96 1.90
C GLY A 267 20.03 -18.41 0.49
N THR A 268 18.82 -18.94 0.38
CA THR A 268 18.29 -19.53 -0.86
C THR A 268 17.13 -18.65 -1.37
N PRO A 269 17.37 -17.80 -2.39
CA PRO A 269 16.32 -17.00 -2.99
C PRO A 269 15.38 -17.86 -3.84
N ALA A 270 14.10 -17.50 -3.88
CA ALA A 270 13.13 -18.02 -4.83
C ALA A 270 12.87 -16.97 -5.93
N VAL A 271 12.56 -17.45 -7.13
CA VAL A 271 12.16 -16.56 -8.23
C VAL A 271 10.87 -15.84 -7.86
N GLY A 272 10.87 -14.52 -8.00
CA GLY A 272 9.76 -13.66 -7.60
C GLY A 272 9.93 -13.03 -6.21
N ASP A 273 10.93 -13.44 -5.41
CA ASP A 273 11.24 -12.77 -4.14
C ASP A 273 11.61 -11.30 -4.38
N LYS A 274 11.14 -10.42 -3.51
CA LYS A 274 11.28 -8.97 -3.62
C LYS A 274 11.86 -8.34 -2.37
N PHE A 275 12.71 -7.32 -2.58
CA PHE A 275 13.32 -6.53 -1.53
C PHE A 275 13.30 -5.06 -1.94
N LYS A 276 12.84 -4.17 -1.05
CA LYS A 276 12.87 -2.72 -1.31
C LYS A 276 14.08 -2.10 -0.61
N LEU A 277 14.75 -1.19 -1.31
CA LEU A 277 15.87 -0.38 -0.81
C LEU A 277 15.42 1.08 -0.74
N SER A 278 15.75 1.74 0.35
CA SER A 278 15.50 3.18 0.55
C SER A 278 16.57 3.82 1.44
#